data_10b5ed1d7f6c481029046002f04fc529
#
_entry.id   10b5ed1d7f6c481029046002f04fc529
#
_cell.length_a   1.000
_cell.length_b   1.000
_cell.length_c   1.000
_cell.angle_alpha   90.00
_cell.angle_beta   90.00
_cell.angle_gamma   90.00
#
_symmetry.space_group_name_H-M   'P 1'
#
loop_
_entity.id
_entity.type
_entity.pdbx_description
1 polymer ?
#
loop_
_entity_poly.entity_id
_entity_poly.type
_entity_poly.pdbx_seq_one_letter_code
_entity_poly.pdbx_strand_id
1 'polypeptide(L)'
;NFKTVTARSFGVPDGVNSGDFGVGIVIDFFGLSSIGSGFPVGFVYPEVSTLVPANIGIITNAPNKKNAQKFIDFLLSTKGQETLLDPKIRRLPVNPETYSKAPKDFPNPFKDKSIGAKVKFDVNLSKSRYNLVNSLFDVMITYRLDELRSAMAAVYKAEAKLKKKDNNKARALIKEARALIAALPISEAKATDAEYNKIVKKKRKKAND
;
A
#
# COMPACT_ATOMS: atom_id res chain seq x y z
N ASN A 1 -3.33 -14.20 -1.66
CA ASN A 1 -4.35 -14.76 -0.77
C ASN A 1 -4.20 -14.15 0.62
N PHE A 2 -5.08 -13.22 1.00
CA PHE A 2 -5.02 -12.55 2.30
C PHE A 2 -5.75 -13.39 3.37
N LYS A 3 -5.23 -13.40 4.60
CA LYS A 3 -5.94 -13.93 5.76
C LYS A 3 -7.09 -12.97 6.13
N THR A 4 -6.80 -11.68 6.13
CA THR A 4 -7.75 -10.63 6.48
C THR A 4 -7.36 -9.30 5.84
N VAL A 5 -8.31 -8.38 5.77
CA VAL A 5 -8.12 -6.96 5.47
C VAL A 5 -8.55 -6.19 6.71
N THR A 6 -7.63 -5.43 7.30
CA THR A 6 -7.93 -4.69 8.54
C THR A 6 -8.65 -3.37 8.25
N ALA A 7 -9.52 -2.95 9.15
CA ALA A 7 -10.26 -1.70 9.01
C ALA A 7 -9.36 -0.45 9.18
N ARG A 8 -8.19 -0.60 9.79
CA ARG A 8 -7.24 0.48 10.08
C ARG A 8 -5.84 0.08 9.70
N SER A 9 -5.03 1.05 9.24
CA SER A 9 -3.64 0.83 8.85
C SER A 9 -2.77 0.24 9.98
N PHE A 10 -3.04 0.60 11.23
CA PHE A 10 -2.33 0.07 12.41
C PHE A 10 -2.64 -1.41 12.70
N GLY A 11 -3.78 -1.92 12.30
CA GLY A 11 -4.16 -3.30 12.57
C GLY A 11 -3.26 -4.34 11.88
N VAL A 12 -2.56 -3.95 10.81
CA VAL A 12 -1.61 -4.86 10.14
C VAL A 12 -0.30 -4.96 10.92
N PRO A 13 0.43 -3.87 11.23
CA PRO A 13 1.64 -3.97 12.03
C PRO A 13 1.37 -4.54 13.44
N ASP A 14 0.24 -4.19 14.07
CA ASP A 14 -0.12 -4.76 15.38
C ASP A 14 -0.23 -6.29 15.31
N GLY A 15 -0.92 -6.82 14.30
CA GLY A 15 -1.07 -8.27 14.13
C GLY A 15 0.22 -8.98 13.74
N VAL A 16 1.16 -8.32 13.06
CA VAL A 16 2.50 -8.89 12.80
C VAL A 16 3.35 -8.84 14.07
N ASN A 17 3.31 -7.73 14.82
CA ASN A 17 4.06 -7.56 16.05
C ASN A 17 3.61 -8.53 17.16
N SER A 18 2.32 -8.87 17.22
CA SER A 18 1.75 -9.87 18.14
C SER A 18 1.94 -11.32 17.70
N GLY A 19 2.35 -11.54 16.43
CA GLY A 19 2.46 -12.90 15.86
C GLY A 19 1.14 -13.48 15.32
N ASP A 20 0.04 -12.72 15.33
CA ASP A 20 -1.23 -13.14 14.74
C ASP A 20 -1.15 -13.26 13.21
N PHE A 21 -0.28 -12.46 12.60
CA PHE A 21 0.01 -12.47 11.16
C PHE A 21 1.48 -12.79 10.91
N GLY A 22 1.76 -13.76 10.05
CA GLY A 22 3.12 -14.08 9.63
C GLY A 22 3.71 -13.05 8.66
N VAL A 23 2.86 -12.38 7.86
CA VAL A 23 3.25 -11.36 6.87
C VAL A 23 2.17 -10.30 6.78
N GLY A 24 2.55 -9.01 6.73
CA GLY A 24 1.66 -7.88 6.54
C GLY A 24 2.12 -6.98 5.39
N ILE A 25 1.16 -6.42 4.63
CA ILE A 25 1.43 -5.36 3.65
C ILE A 25 1.11 -4.04 4.31
N VAL A 26 2.11 -3.16 4.42
CA VAL A 26 2.01 -1.88 5.11
C VAL A 26 2.74 -0.78 4.34
N ILE A 27 2.49 0.47 4.72
CA ILE A 27 3.37 1.59 4.35
C ILE A 27 4.69 1.40 5.12
N ASP A 28 5.81 1.70 4.48
CA ASP A 28 7.16 1.41 4.96
C ASP A 28 7.44 1.85 6.40
N PHE A 29 7.06 3.07 6.76
CA PHE A 29 7.33 3.58 8.12
C PHE A 29 6.66 2.77 9.24
N PHE A 30 5.57 2.05 8.99
CA PHE A 30 4.99 1.15 9.98
C PHE A 30 5.88 -0.06 10.27
N GLY A 31 6.42 -0.70 9.22
CA GLY A 31 7.37 -1.80 9.39
C GLY A 31 8.69 -1.33 10.00
N LEU A 32 9.21 -0.20 9.52
CA LEU A 32 10.46 0.37 10.00
C LEU A 32 10.37 0.83 11.46
N SER A 33 9.24 1.43 11.90
CA SER A 33 9.04 1.83 13.29
C SER A 33 8.82 0.63 14.21
N SER A 34 8.20 -0.45 13.75
CA SER A 34 8.11 -1.71 14.52
C SER A 34 9.50 -2.25 14.83
N ILE A 35 10.39 -2.31 13.81
CA ILE A 35 11.80 -2.70 14.01
C ILE A 35 12.50 -1.74 14.99
N GLY A 36 12.36 -0.43 14.78
CA GLY A 36 12.96 0.60 15.62
C GLY A 36 12.46 0.59 17.06
N SER A 37 11.26 0.07 17.31
CA SER A 37 10.66 -0.13 18.63
C SER A 37 11.05 -1.46 19.28
N GLY A 38 11.89 -2.29 18.63
CA GLY A 38 12.42 -3.54 19.18
C GLY A 38 11.55 -4.76 18.96
N PHE A 39 10.50 -4.70 18.13
CA PHE A 39 9.74 -5.89 17.79
C PHE A 39 10.60 -6.83 16.91
N PRO A 40 10.50 -8.17 17.10
CA PRO A 40 11.27 -9.18 16.36
C PRO A 40 10.69 -9.42 14.96
N VAL A 41 10.59 -8.36 14.15
CA VAL A 41 10.03 -8.36 12.80
C VAL A 41 11.02 -7.84 11.78
N GLY A 42 10.87 -8.23 10.53
CA GLY A 42 11.63 -7.71 9.40
C GLY A 42 10.76 -6.88 8.46
N PHE A 43 11.38 -6.00 7.69
CA PHE A 43 10.71 -5.25 6.63
C PHE A 43 11.52 -5.36 5.32
N VAL A 44 10.83 -5.58 4.21
CA VAL A 44 11.43 -5.60 2.86
C VAL A 44 10.59 -4.78 1.92
N TYR A 45 11.24 -3.99 1.06
CA TYR A 45 10.56 -3.38 -0.08
C TYR A 45 10.32 -4.45 -1.14
N PRO A 46 9.06 -4.60 -1.64
CA PRO A 46 8.83 -5.51 -2.76
C PRO A 46 9.52 -4.98 -4.01
N GLU A 47 9.87 -5.90 -4.93
CA GLU A 47 10.50 -5.57 -6.22
C GLU A 47 9.68 -4.56 -7.04
N VAL A 48 8.35 -4.68 -6.99
CA VAL A 48 7.42 -3.73 -7.59
C VAL A 48 6.85 -2.86 -6.46
N SER A 49 7.39 -1.67 -6.30
CA SER A 49 6.95 -0.68 -5.32
C SER A 49 7.03 0.73 -5.90
N THR A 50 6.44 1.69 -5.20
CA THR A 50 6.50 3.12 -5.56
C THR A 50 6.72 3.97 -4.33
N LEU A 51 7.43 5.07 -4.49
CA LEU A 51 7.52 6.10 -3.46
C LEU A 51 6.36 7.09 -3.64
N VAL A 52 5.60 7.29 -2.57
CA VAL A 52 4.51 8.27 -2.53
C VAL A 52 4.87 9.30 -1.48
N PRO A 53 5.34 10.49 -1.88
CA PRO A 53 5.69 11.54 -0.93
C PRO A 53 4.49 11.96 -0.08
N ALA A 54 4.70 12.07 1.24
CA ALA A 54 3.72 12.69 2.12
C ALA A 54 3.74 14.21 1.91
N ASN A 55 2.57 14.78 1.65
CA ASN A 55 2.43 16.21 1.40
C ASN A 55 1.91 16.92 2.65
N ILE A 56 2.36 18.14 2.86
CA ILE A 56 1.81 19.08 3.84
C ILE A 56 1.41 20.36 3.13
N GLY A 57 0.29 20.96 3.51
CA GLY A 57 -0.19 22.20 2.94
C GLY A 57 -1.04 23.00 3.91
N ILE A 58 -1.21 24.30 3.63
CA ILE A 58 -2.09 25.17 4.40
C ILE A 58 -3.44 25.18 3.72
N ILE A 59 -4.49 24.82 4.46
CA ILE A 59 -5.87 24.85 3.95
C ILE A 59 -6.34 26.29 3.71
N THR A 60 -7.25 26.47 2.76
CA THR A 60 -7.91 27.77 2.52
C THR A 60 -8.59 28.23 3.81
N ASN A 61 -8.46 29.51 4.14
CA ASN A 61 -9.00 30.12 5.35
C ASN A 61 -8.46 29.54 6.67
N ALA A 62 -7.25 28.98 6.67
CA ALA A 62 -6.60 28.57 7.92
C ALA A 62 -6.54 29.73 8.93
N PRO A 63 -7.03 29.58 10.16
CA PRO A 63 -7.14 30.67 11.12
C PRO A 63 -5.76 31.17 11.59
N ASN A 64 -4.73 30.34 11.50
CA ASN A 64 -3.38 30.67 11.95
C ASN A 64 -2.31 30.39 10.87
N LYS A 65 -2.52 30.95 9.67
CA LYS A 65 -1.66 30.73 8.49
C LYS A 65 -0.18 30.99 8.77
N LYS A 66 0.14 32.04 9.54
CA LYS A 66 1.53 32.43 9.85
C LYS A 66 2.25 31.34 10.65
N ASN A 67 1.60 30.75 11.65
CA ASN A 67 2.21 29.67 12.42
C ASN A 67 2.21 28.34 11.66
N ALA A 68 1.21 28.07 10.84
CA ALA A 68 1.21 26.93 9.94
C ALA A 68 2.41 26.99 8.96
N GLN A 69 2.72 28.16 8.41
CA GLN A 69 3.91 28.37 7.57
C GLN A 69 5.20 28.08 8.36
N LYS A 70 5.36 28.63 9.55
CA LYS A 70 6.54 28.35 10.42
C LYS A 70 6.70 26.87 10.71
N PHE A 71 5.60 26.16 10.90
CA PHE A 71 5.65 24.71 11.14
C PHE A 71 6.12 23.95 9.89
N ILE A 72 5.65 24.34 8.69
CA ILE A 72 6.13 23.75 7.43
C ILE A 72 7.62 24.03 7.25
N ASP A 73 8.05 25.27 7.48
CA ASP A 73 9.45 25.67 7.39
C ASP A 73 10.34 24.84 8.35
N PHE A 74 9.86 24.64 9.58
CA PHE A 74 10.52 23.75 10.54
C PHE A 74 10.61 22.31 10.01
N LEU A 75 9.50 21.73 9.52
CA LEU A 75 9.49 20.35 9.01
C LEU A 75 10.46 20.15 7.85
N LEU A 76 10.66 21.16 7.00
CA LEU A 76 11.58 21.13 5.86
C LEU A 76 13.02 21.49 6.22
N SER A 77 13.25 22.04 7.44
CA SER A 77 14.59 22.32 7.92
C SER A 77 15.38 21.05 8.23
N THR A 78 16.71 21.17 8.28
CA THR A 78 17.59 20.05 8.66
C THR A 78 17.15 19.41 9.98
N LYS A 79 16.87 20.23 11.01
CA LYS A 79 16.42 19.76 12.32
C LYS A 79 15.08 19.03 12.25
N GLY A 80 14.12 19.57 11.51
CA GLY A 80 12.81 18.92 11.30
C GLY A 80 12.93 17.59 10.57
N GLN A 81 13.79 17.51 9.55
CA GLN A 81 14.05 16.28 8.82
C GLN A 81 14.79 15.24 9.67
N GLU A 82 15.68 15.65 10.56
CA GLU A 82 16.36 14.75 11.50
C GLU A 82 15.40 14.08 12.48
N THR A 83 14.30 14.72 12.86
CA THR A 83 13.28 14.11 13.74
C THR A 83 12.61 12.89 13.09
N LEU A 84 12.62 12.80 11.75
CA LEU A 84 12.07 11.66 11.04
C LEU A 84 12.92 10.37 11.21
N LEU A 85 14.18 10.51 11.65
CA LEU A 85 15.08 9.38 11.93
C LEU A 85 14.81 8.70 13.27
N ASP A 86 13.98 9.31 14.14
CA ASP A 86 13.62 8.74 15.44
C ASP A 86 13.13 7.29 15.28
N PRO A 87 13.59 6.33 16.11
CA PRO A 87 13.22 4.92 16.01
C PRO A 87 11.72 4.66 15.99
N LYS A 88 10.91 5.50 16.65
CA LYS A 88 9.45 5.39 16.70
C LYS A 88 8.75 6.01 15.48
N ILE A 89 9.45 6.82 14.70
CA ILE A 89 8.92 7.52 13.52
C ILE A 89 9.38 6.84 12.24
N ARG A 90 10.66 6.72 12.02
CA ARG A 90 11.34 6.07 10.88
C ARG A 90 10.69 6.37 9.52
N ARG A 91 10.45 7.66 9.25
CA ARG A 91 10.01 8.12 7.93
C ARG A 91 11.21 8.56 7.11
N LEU A 92 11.18 8.27 5.81
CA LEU A 92 12.25 8.64 4.89
C LEU A 92 12.32 10.16 4.73
N PRO A 93 13.41 10.85 5.15
CA PRO A 93 13.58 12.28 4.93
C PRO A 93 13.60 12.65 3.45
N VAL A 94 13.06 13.81 3.10
CA VAL A 94 13.12 14.33 1.72
C VAL A 94 14.45 15.06 1.44
N ASN A 95 15.19 15.45 2.47
CA ASN A 95 16.53 16.04 2.33
C ASN A 95 17.60 14.94 2.33
N PRO A 96 18.34 14.76 1.21
CA PRO A 96 19.38 13.73 1.11
C PRO A 96 20.49 13.84 2.17
N GLU A 97 20.82 15.06 2.60
CA GLU A 97 21.89 15.31 3.58
C GLU A 97 21.58 14.73 4.96
N THR A 98 20.28 14.63 5.30
CA THR A 98 19.83 14.07 6.57
C THR A 98 20.27 12.62 6.76
N TYR A 99 20.43 11.88 5.66
CA TYR A 99 20.83 10.46 5.72
C TYR A 99 22.27 10.25 6.20
N SER A 100 23.09 11.30 6.26
CA SER A 100 24.43 11.21 6.90
C SER A 100 24.35 10.92 8.40
N LYS A 101 23.22 11.27 9.04
CA LYS A 101 22.93 11.05 10.44
C LYS A 101 22.02 9.83 10.70
N ALA A 102 21.57 9.17 9.65
CA ALA A 102 20.70 8.01 9.78
C ALA A 102 21.47 6.78 10.29
N PRO A 103 20.80 5.87 11.04
CA PRO A 103 21.37 4.56 11.35
C PRO A 103 21.84 3.81 10.09
N LYS A 104 22.83 2.92 10.23
CA LYS A 104 23.40 2.19 9.08
C LYS A 104 22.38 1.32 8.33
N ASP A 105 21.39 0.80 9.05
CA ASP A 105 20.29 -0.02 8.53
C ASP A 105 19.11 0.78 7.98
N PHE A 106 19.20 2.13 8.03
CA PHE A 106 18.11 2.98 7.60
C PHE A 106 18.03 3.05 6.07
N PRO A 107 16.88 2.75 5.44
CA PRO A 107 16.75 2.78 3.99
C PRO A 107 17.02 4.18 3.41
N ASN A 108 17.80 4.25 2.34
CA ASN A 108 18.14 5.51 1.68
C ASN A 108 17.75 5.47 0.20
N PRO A 109 16.60 6.04 -0.20
CA PRO A 109 16.12 6.01 -1.59
C PRO A 109 16.97 6.83 -2.57
N PHE A 110 17.86 7.70 -2.08
CA PHE A 110 18.79 8.43 -2.92
C PHE A 110 20.02 7.58 -3.31
N LYS A 111 20.38 6.61 -2.48
CA LYS A 111 21.48 5.66 -2.74
C LYS A 111 20.97 4.35 -3.32
N ASP A 112 19.96 3.76 -2.70
CA ASP A 112 19.36 2.51 -3.16
C ASP A 112 18.26 2.78 -4.19
N LYS A 113 18.61 2.61 -5.45
CA LYS A 113 17.69 2.82 -6.58
C LYS A 113 16.62 1.73 -6.72
N SER A 114 16.69 0.65 -5.95
CA SER A 114 15.64 -0.38 -5.94
C SER A 114 14.39 0.08 -5.19
N ILE A 115 14.53 0.99 -4.24
CA ILE A 115 13.40 1.52 -3.45
C ILE A 115 12.51 2.38 -4.35
N GLY A 116 11.30 1.90 -4.63
CA GLY A 116 10.32 2.60 -5.46
C GLY A 116 10.62 2.64 -6.97
N ALA A 117 11.54 1.80 -7.46
CA ALA A 117 12.15 1.94 -8.79
C ALA A 117 11.23 1.59 -9.97
N LYS A 118 10.32 0.63 -9.82
CA LYS A 118 9.61 0.06 -10.97
C LYS A 118 8.29 0.75 -11.32
N VAL A 119 7.71 1.50 -10.39
CA VAL A 119 6.44 2.20 -10.60
C VAL A 119 6.57 3.66 -10.20
N LYS A 120 6.46 4.55 -11.17
CA LYS A 120 6.36 5.98 -10.90
C LYS A 120 4.92 6.32 -10.52
N PHE A 121 4.72 6.89 -9.34
CA PHE A 121 3.41 7.33 -8.89
C PHE A 121 2.92 8.52 -9.73
N ASP A 122 1.83 8.32 -10.46
CA ASP A 122 1.16 9.37 -11.23
C ASP A 122 0.01 9.95 -10.41
N VAL A 123 0.21 11.17 -9.89
CA VAL A 123 -0.76 11.89 -9.05
C VAL A 123 -2.06 12.16 -9.80
N ASN A 124 -1.99 12.54 -11.08
CA ASN A 124 -3.17 12.88 -11.88
C ASN A 124 -4.00 11.64 -12.19
N LEU A 125 -3.34 10.57 -12.59
CA LEU A 125 -3.99 9.28 -12.82
C LEU A 125 -4.62 8.74 -11.53
N SER A 126 -3.92 8.79 -10.42
CA SER A 126 -4.43 8.40 -9.10
C SER A 126 -5.66 9.20 -8.71
N LYS A 127 -5.61 10.54 -8.86
CA LYS A 127 -6.73 11.44 -8.57
C LYS A 127 -7.96 11.14 -9.45
N SER A 128 -7.76 10.88 -10.74
CA SER A 128 -8.85 10.65 -11.69
C SER A 128 -9.66 9.39 -11.36
N ARG A 129 -9.02 8.33 -10.89
CA ARG A 129 -9.64 7.02 -10.63
C ARG A 129 -9.73 6.61 -9.16
N TYR A 130 -9.44 7.51 -8.23
CA TYR A 130 -9.35 7.22 -6.80
C TYR A 130 -10.60 6.53 -6.23
N ASN A 131 -11.79 7.09 -6.49
CA ASN A 131 -13.05 6.53 -5.97
C ASN A 131 -13.35 5.15 -6.55
N LEU A 132 -13.06 4.98 -7.84
CA LEU A 132 -13.31 3.73 -8.53
C LEU A 132 -12.37 2.61 -8.03
N VAL A 133 -11.07 2.89 -7.92
CA VAL A 133 -10.08 1.90 -7.45
C VAL A 133 -10.43 1.43 -6.03
N ASN A 134 -10.81 2.35 -5.13
CA ASN A 134 -11.24 1.98 -3.79
C ASN A 134 -12.50 1.12 -3.81
N SER A 135 -13.51 1.48 -4.63
CA SER A 135 -14.73 0.68 -4.75
C SER A 135 -14.48 -0.69 -5.36
N LEU A 136 -13.59 -0.78 -6.36
CA LEU A 136 -13.18 -2.06 -6.92
C LEU A 136 -12.48 -2.95 -5.90
N PHE A 137 -11.57 -2.37 -5.10
CA PHE A 137 -10.89 -3.10 -4.04
C PHE A 137 -11.91 -3.69 -3.05
N ASP A 138 -12.87 -2.87 -2.60
CA ASP A 138 -13.90 -3.32 -1.68
C ASP A 138 -14.76 -4.46 -2.28
N VAL A 139 -15.28 -4.27 -3.49
CA VAL A 139 -16.17 -5.24 -4.15
C VAL A 139 -15.44 -6.52 -4.56
N MET A 140 -14.22 -6.40 -5.05
CA MET A 140 -13.47 -7.55 -5.57
C MET A 140 -12.71 -8.31 -4.50
N ILE A 141 -12.27 -7.64 -3.44
CA ILE A 141 -11.36 -8.20 -2.43
C ILE A 141 -12.02 -8.22 -1.05
N THR A 142 -12.37 -7.05 -0.50
CA THR A 142 -12.81 -6.94 0.90
C THR A 142 -14.08 -7.74 1.15
N TYR A 143 -15.12 -7.54 0.34
CA TYR A 143 -16.43 -8.21 0.52
C TYR A 143 -16.47 -9.64 0.01
N ARG A 144 -15.46 -10.09 -0.74
CA ARG A 144 -15.39 -11.43 -1.31
C ARG A 144 -14.15 -12.19 -0.85
N LEU A 145 -13.61 -11.81 0.30
CA LEU A 145 -12.35 -12.38 0.77
C LEU A 145 -12.45 -13.89 1.00
N ASP A 146 -13.55 -14.37 1.56
CA ASP A 146 -13.73 -15.80 1.86
C ASP A 146 -13.92 -16.64 0.61
N GLU A 147 -14.65 -16.13 -0.40
CA GLU A 147 -14.78 -16.79 -1.70
C GLU A 147 -13.41 -16.84 -2.42
N LEU A 148 -12.67 -15.74 -2.42
CA LEU A 148 -11.32 -15.70 -3.02
C LEU A 148 -10.36 -16.66 -2.33
N ARG A 149 -10.42 -16.77 -1.00
CA ARG A 149 -9.61 -17.73 -0.24
C ARG A 149 -9.96 -19.15 -0.60
N SER A 150 -11.24 -19.47 -0.66
CA SER A 150 -11.74 -20.79 -1.03
C SER A 150 -11.33 -21.16 -2.45
N ALA A 151 -11.50 -20.25 -3.41
CA ALA A 151 -11.08 -20.44 -4.79
C ALA A 151 -9.58 -20.67 -4.93
N MET A 152 -8.75 -19.85 -4.25
CA MET A 152 -7.29 -20.01 -4.27
C MET A 152 -6.84 -21.30 -3.57
N ALA A 153 -7.49 -21.72 -2.49
CA ALA A 153 -7.20 -22.98 -1.84
C ALA A 153 -7.47 -24.18 -2.78
N ALA A 154 -8.57 -24.13 -3.55
CA ALA A 154 -8.87 -25.14 -4.56
C ALA A 154 -7.81 -25.17 -5.68
N VAL A 155 -7.38 -24.00 -6.16
CA VAL A 155 -6.30 -23.88 -7.17
C VAL A 155 -5.00 -24.49 -6.63
N TYR A 156 -4.55 -24.12 -5.43
CA TYR A 156 -3.32 -24.69 -4.83
C TYR A 156 -3.39 -26.21 -4.64
N LYS A 157 -4.55 -26.71 -4.22
CA LYS A 157 -4.78 -28.16 -4.10
C LYS A 157 -4.69 -28.88 -5.45
N ALA A 158 -5.23 -28.25 -6.50
CA ALA A 158 -5.15 -28.79 -7.86
C ALA A 158 -3.70 -28.75 -8.40
N GLU A 159 -2.97 -27.67 -8.18
CA GLU A 159 -1.55 -27.56 -8.54
C GLU A 159 -0.66 -28.58 -7.83
N ALA A 160 -0.90 -28.82 -6.52
CA ALA A 160 -0.17 -29.84 -5.79
C ALA A 160 -0.41 -31.26 -6.34
N LYS A 161 -1.64 -31.56 -6.79
CA LYS A 161 -1.95 -32.83 -7.48
C LYS A 161 -1.27 -32.90 -8.84
N LEU A 162 -1.24 -31.79 -9.59
CA LEU A 162 -0.62 -31.72 -10.91
C LEU A 162 0.89 -31.99 -10.86
N LYS A 163 1.58 -31.56 -9.78
CA LYS A 163 3.00 -31.87 -9.55
C LYS A 163 3.27 -33.38 -9.40
N LYS A 164 2.29 -34.14 -8.93
CA LYS A 164 2.41 -35.61 -8.73
C LYS A 164 2.03 -36.39 -9.99
N LYS A 165 1.08 -35.89 -10.76
CA LYS A 165 0.61 -36.53 -11.99
C LYS A 165 0.22 -35.44 -12.98
N ASP A 166 0.99 -35.32 -14.08
CA ASP A 166 0.74 -34.32 -15.11
C ASP A 166 -0.56 -34.60 -15.86
N ASN A 167 -1.34 -33.55 -16.12
CA ASN A 167 -2.60 -33.62 -16.84
C ASN A 167 -2.88 -32.30 -17.55
N ASN A 168 -2.85 -32.30 -18.86
CA ASN A 168 -3.03 -31.11 -19.69
C ASN A 168 -4.38 -30.42 -19.46
N LYS A 169 -5.47 -31.20 -19.32
CA LYS A 169 -6.81 -30.65 -19.04
C LYS A 169 -6.84 -29.93 -17.68
N ALA A 170 -6.25 -30.54 -16.65
CA ALA A 170 -6.15 -29.90 -15.33
C ALA A 170 -5.30 -28.63 -15.36
N ARG A 171 -4.20 -28.62 -16.11
CA ARG A 171 -3.35 -27.44 -16.32
C ARG A 171 -4.13 -26.27 -16.97
N ALA A 172 -4.93 -26.57 -18.01
CA ALA A 172 -5.77 -25.56 -18.66
C ALA A 172 -6.83 -24.98 -17.71
N LEU A 173 -7.52 -25.83 -16.96
CA LEU A 173 -8.53 -25.39 -15.98
C LEU A 173 -7.92 -24.53 -14.84
N ILE A 174 -6.73 -24.88 -14.36
CA ILE A 174 -6.01 -24.08 -13.35
C ILE A 174 -5.66 -22.69 -13.91
N LYS A 175 -5.17 -22.64 -15.15
CA LYS A 175 -4.85 -21.37 -15.84
C LYS A 175 -6.10 -20.51 -16.00
N GLU A 176 -7.21 -21.09 -16.42
CA GLU A 176 -8.49 -20.39 -16.55
C GLU A 176 -9.00 -19.87 -15.19
N ALA A 177 -8.98 -20.70 -14.14
CA ALA A 177 -9.38 -20.29 -12.80
C ALA A 177 -8.55 -19.11 -12.28
N ARG A 178 -7.23 -19.13 -12.48
CA ARG A 178 -6.36 -18.00 -12.12
C ARG A 178 -6.69 -16.75 -12.93
N ALA A 179 -6.98 -16.87 -14.21
CA ALA A 179 -7.36 -15.75 -15.06
C ALA A 179 -8.69 -15.12 -14.59
N LEU A 180 -9.69 -15.93 -14.25
CA LEU A 180 -10.97 -15.46 -13.72
C LEU A 180 -10.83 -14.77 -12.36
N ILE A 181 -10.01 -15.31 -11.46
CA ILE A 181 -9.73 -14.68 -10.13
C ILE A 181 -9.04 -13.32 -10.29
N ALA A 182 -8.19 -13.16 -11.31
CA ALA A 182 -7.45 -11.94 -11.59
C ALA A 182 -8.19 -10.94 -12.50
N ALA A 183 -9.31 -11.33 -13.11
CA ALA A 183 -10.01 -10.52 -14.08
C ALA A 183 -10.58 -9.24 -13.45
N LEU A 184 -10.30 -8.11 -14.09
CA LEU A 184 -10.90 -6.83 -13.73
C LEU A 184 -12.23 -6.66 -14.48
N PRO A 185 -13.33 -6.28 -13.78
CA PRO A 185 -14.67 -6.19 -14.38
C PRO A 185 -14.85 -4.96 -15.28
N ILE A 186 -13.85 -4.07 -15.34
CA ILE A 186 -13.87 -2.84 -16.14
C ILE A 186 -12.55 -2.63 -16.86
N SER A 187 -12.61 -1.99 -18.03
CA SER A 187 -11.42 -1.58 -18.77
C SER A 187 -10.72 -0.38 -18.16
N GLU A 188 -9.45 -0.16 -18.48
CA GLU A 188 -8.69 1.01 -18.05
C GLU A 188 -9.31 2.32 -18.58
N ALA A 189 -9.79 2.35 -19.82
CA ALA A 189 -10.50 3.49 -20.38
C ALA A 189 -11.72 3.87 -19.54
N LYS A 190 -12.51 2.88 -19.07
CA LYS A 190 -13.64 3.13 -18.18
C LYS A 190 -13.18 3.57 -16.79
N ALA A 191 -12.04 3.08 -16.32
CA ALA A 191 -11.48 3.47 -15.03
C ALA A 191 -11.02 4.93 -14.97
N THR A 192 -10.64 5.52 -16.10
CA THR A 192 -10.21 6.92 -16.23
C THR A 192 -11.33 7.86 -16.66
N ASP A 193 -12.51 7.35 -17.01
CA ASP A 193 -13.67 8.15 -17.42
C ASP A 193 -14.16 9.03 -16.27
N ALA A 194 -14.15 10.36 -16.50
CA ALA A 194 -14.47 11.35 -15.46
C ALA A 194 -15.93 11.30 -15.02
N GLU A 195 -16.87 11.10 -15.94
CA GLU A 195 -18.30 11.01 -15.61
C GLU A 195 -18.62 9.75 -14.85
N TYR A 196 -18.02 8.63 -15.25
CA TYR A 196 -18.17 7.37 -14.51
C TYR A 196 -17.63 7.48 -13.09
N ASN A 197 -16.47 8.10 -12.89
CA ASN A 197 -15.90 8.33 -11.56
C ASN A 197 -16.78 9.28 -10.69
N LYS A 198 -17.45 10.28 -11.27
CA LYS A 198 -18.42 11.12 -10.55
C LYS A 198 -19.61 10.29 -10.05
N ILE A 199 -20.14 9.39 -10.89
CA ILE A 199 -21.26 8.51 -10.53
C ILE A 199 -20.85 7.57 -9.38
N VAL A 200 -19.66 6.94 -9.49
CA VAL A 200 -19.12 6.06 -8.45
C VAL A 200 -18.96 6.80 -7.12
N LYS A 201 -18.38 8.01 -7.15
CA LYS A 201 -18.23 8.88 -5.97
C LYS A 201 -19.56 9.18 -5.29
N LYS A 202 -20.59 9.53 -6.08
CA LYS A 202 -21.94 9.85 -5.57
C LYS A 202 -22.59 8.62 -4.90
N LYS A 203 -22.48 7.45 -5.54
CA LYS A 203 -23.03 6.19 -4.98
C LYS A 203 -22.30 5.76 -3.71
N ARG A 204 -20.98 5.89 -3.68
CA ARG A 204 -20.18 5.56 -2.49
C ARG A 204 -20.51 6.45 -1.30
N LYS A 205 -20.72 7.77 -1.52
CA LYS A 205 -21.15 8.68 -0.47
C LYS A 205 -22.51 8.26 0.13
N LYS A 206 -23.51 7.94 -0.71
CA LYS A 206 -24.81 7.47 -0.25
C LYS A 206 -24.81 6.14 0.50
N ALA A 207 -23.81 5.30 0.28
CA ALA A 207 -23.70 4.02 0.98
C ALA A 207 -23.00 4.17 2.35
N ASN A 208 -22.35 5.29 2.61
CA ASN A 208 -21.65 5.58 3.86
C ASN A 208 -22.45 6.53 4.78
N ASP A 209 -23.48 7.20 4.25
CA ASP A 209 -24.47 7.99 5.00
C ASP A 209 -25.61 7.07 5.47
#